data_e429319e886f9a6aa1bae7ab4714820b
#
_entry.id   e429319e886f9a6aa1bae7ab4714820b
#
_cell.length_a   1.000
_cell.length_b   1.000
_cell.length_c   1.000
_cell.angle_alpha   90.00
_cell.angle_beta   90.00
_cell.angle_gamma   90.00
#
_symmetry.space_group_name_H-M   'P 1'
#
loop_
_entity.id
_entity.type
_entity.pdbx_description
1 polymer ?
#
loop_
_entity_poly.entity_id
_entity_poly.type
_entity_poly.pdbx_seq_one_letter_code
_entity_poly.pdbx_strand_id
1 'polypeptide(L)'
;QIVGPNKALDTNKYYVVCCNNLGGCAGSSGPNTINPDTDKIYGSAFPQVSVEDWVKSQKMLMDKLNIPYWEMVAGGSLGGMQALQWTIAYPDKVKRAGIFAAAPKSSTQNIAMNEVARESIRKDKNFYDGNYHDHDVIPKNGLKTARMLGHITYLSEEHMDNRFGRRFQDSESKMTIGIDY
;
A
#
# COMPACT_ATOMS: atom_id res chain seq x y z
N GLN A 1 3.19 10.72 14.90
CA GLN A 1 1.83 10.30 14.60
C GLN A 1 0.92 11.51 14.56
N ILE A 2 0.08 11.60 13.51
CA ILE A 2 -0.74 12.79 13.20
C ILE A 2 -2.20 12.65 13.64
N VAL A 3 -2.66 11.46 14.00
CA VAL A 3 -4.04 11.17 14.44
C VAL A 3 -4.05 10.89 15.94
N GLY A 4 -4.97 11.50 16.66
CA GLY A 4 -5.19 11.31 18.09
C GLY A 4 -5.66 12.58 18.79
N PRO A 5 -5.96 12.52 20.10
CA PRO A 5 -6.33 13.69 20.89
C PRO A 5 -5.25 14.77 20.83
N ASN A 6 -5.66 16.00 20.52
CA ASN A 6 -4.77 17.17 20.39
C ASN A 6 -3.65 17.00 19.33
N LYS A 7 -3.82 16.12 18.35
CA LYS A 7 -2.94 15.98 17.21
C LYS A 7 -3.47 16.78 15.99
N ALA A 8 -2.70 16.78 14.89
CA ALA A 8 -3.11 17.48 13.66
C ALA A 8 -4.50 17.03 13.16
N LEU A 9 -4.80 15.74 13.28
CA LEU A 9 -6.14 15.18 13.13
C LEU A 9 -6.67 14.82 14.52
N ASP A 10 -7.31 15.80 15.16
CA ASP A 10 -7.74 15.74 16.55
C ASP A 10 -9.00 14.91 16.70
N THR A 11 -8.88 13.73 17.28
CA THR A 11 -10.01 12.81 17.52
C THR A 11 -11.01 13.28 18.58
N ASN A 12 -10.71 14.36 19.33
CA ASN A 12 -11.71 15.02 20.16
C ASN A 12 -12.71 15.84 19.34
N LYS A 13 -12.35 16.22 18.10
CA LYS A 13 -13.17 17.07 17.21
C LYS A 13 -13.72 16.32 16.00
N TYR A 14 -13.00 15.31 15.53
CA TYR A 14 -13.29 14.63 14.29
C TYR A 14 -13.48 13.13 14.48
N TYR A 15 -14.52 12.60 13.85
CA TYR A 15 -14.65 11.17 13.64
C TYR A 15 -13.74 10.75 12.49
N VAL A 16 -12.69 9.98 12.78
CA VAL A 16 -11.69 9.56 11.80
C VAL A 16 -11.96 8.15 11.34
N VAL A 17 -12.11 7.96 10.04
CA VAL A 17 -12.33 6.67 9.39
C VAL A 17 -11.16 6.35 8.48
N CYS A 18 -10.66 5.13 8.56
CA CYS A 18 -9.63 4.60 7.65
C CYS A 18 -10.06 3.21 7.19
N CYS A 19 -10.25 3.05 5.88
CA CYS A 19 -10.56 1.75 5.28
C CYS A 19 -9.28 1.04 4.86
N ASN A 20 -9.24 -0.28 5.02
CA ASN A 20 -8.26 -1.08 4.34
C ASN A 20 -8.66 -1.27 2.86
N ASN A 21 -7.68 -1.21 1.96
CA ASN A 21 -7.95 -1.32 0.51
C ASN A 21 -8.38 -2.74 0.12
N LEU A 22 -9.36 -2.83 -0.78
CA LEU A 22 -9.66 -4.08 -1.48
C LEU A 22 -8.41 -4.57 -2.21
N GLY A 23 -8.17 -5.87 -2.23
CA GLY A 23 -6.96 -6.45 -2.78
C GLY A 23 -5.76 -6.42 -1.83
N GLY A 24 -5.89 -5.78 -0.66
CA GLY A 24 -4.89 -5.78 0.40
C GLY A 24 -4.94 -7.04 1.27
N CYS A 25 -4.00 -7.15 2.21
CA CYS A 25 -3.84 -8.32 3.08
C CYS A 25 -4.19 -8.06 4.56
N ALA A 26 -4.87 -6.95 4.87
CA ALA A 26 -5.08 -6.51 6.25
C ALA A 26 -6.58 -6.34 6.62
N GLY A 27 -7.45 -7.25 6.17
CA GLY A 27 -8.83 -7.37 6.62
C GLY A 27 -9.91 -7.13 5.56
N SER A 28 -9.63 -6.43 4.46
CA SER A 28 -10.54 -6.36 3.32
C SER A 28 -10.37 -7.57 2.41
N SER A 29 -11.39 -7.85 1.59
CA SER A 29 -11.30 -8.93 0.59
C SER A 29 -10.10 -8.73 -0.33
N GLY A 30 -9.38 -9.80 -0.58
CA GLY A 30 -8.15 -9.80 -1.38
C GLY A 30 -7.85 -11.21 -1.93
N PRO A 31 -6.72 -11.39 -2.62
CA PRO A 31 -6.33 -12.67 -3.21
C PRO A 31 -6.30 -13.84 -2.23
N ASN A 32 -6.10 -13.59 -0.94
CA ASN A 32 -6.06 -14.59 0.13
C ASN A 32 -7.43 -14.88 0.78
N THR A 33 -8.51 -14.29 0.28
CA THR A 33 -9.88 -14.55 0.77
C THR A 33 -10.56 -15.63 -0.05
N ILE A 34 -11.57 -16.26 0.54
CA ILE A 34 -12.36 -17.29 -0.13
C ILE A 34 -13.29 -16.63 -1.16
N ASN A 35 -13.27 -17.14 -2.37
CA ASN A 35 -14.22 -16.81 -3.43
C ASN A 35 -15.55 -17.52 -3.13
N PRO A 36 -16.66 -16.79 -2.92
CA PRO A 36 -17.95 -17.38 -2.57
C PRO A 36 -18.54 -18.25 -3.68
N ASP A 37 -18.13 -18.06 -4.93
CA ASP A 37 -18.66 -18.83 -6.07
C ASP A 37 -17.98 -20.20 -6.21
N THR A 38 -16.77 -20.35 -5.68
CA THR A 38 -15.97 -21.58 -5.86
C THR A 38 -15.58 -22.27 -4.57
N ASP A 39 -15.82 -21.62 -3.42
CA ASP A 39 -15.39 -22.03 -2.07
C ASP A 39 -13.87 -22.28 -1.94
N LYS A 40 -13.08 -21.60 -2.80
CA LYS A 40 -11.60 -21.64 -2.81
C LYS A 40 -11.01 -20.26 -2.63
N ILE A 41 -9.77 -20.18 -2.21
CA ILE A 41 -9.01 -18.92 -2.19
C ILE A 41 -8.97 -18.34 -3.62
N TYR A 42 -9.15 -17.03 -3.73
CA TYR A 42 -9.10 -16.35 -5.02
C TYR A 42 -7.75 -16.52 -5.75
N GLY A 43 -6.64 -16.38 -5.02
CA GLY A 43 -5.32 -16.41 -5.63
C GLY A 43 -5.21 -15.41 -6.79
N SER A 44 -4.73 -15.88 -7.94
CA SER A 44 -4.61 -15.08 -9.16
C SER A 44 -5.95 -14.74 -9.84
N ALA A 45 -7.04 -15.39 -9.46
CA ALA A 45 -8.38 -15.09 -9.95
C ALA A 45 -9.05 -13.88 -9.26
N PHE A 46 -8.39 -13.27 -8.27
CA PHE A 46 -8.93 -12.08 -7.64
C PHE A 46 -9.08 -10.94 -8.66
N PRO A 47 -10.24 -10.24 -8.69
CA PRO A 47 -10.47 -9.17 -9.66
C PRO A 47 -9.42 -8.06 -9.57
N GLN A 48 -9.09 -7.46 -10.70
CA GLN A 48 -8.29 -6.25 -10.72
C GLN A 48 -9.06 -5.10 -10.09
N VAL A 49 -8.43 -4.38 -9.17
CA VAL A 49 -9.01 -3.27 -8.44
C VAL A 49 -8.30 -1.99 -8.81
N SER A 50 -9.05 -0.99 -9.23
CA SER A 50 -8.57 0.35 -9.56
C SER A 50 -8.67 1.31 -8.38
N VAL A 51 -8.08 2.51 -8.51
CA VAL A 51 -8.25 3.61 -7.55
C VAL A 51 -9.72 4.03 -7.44
N GLU A 52 -10.44 3.98 -8.55
CA GLU A 52 -11.87 4.27 -8.60
C GLU A 52 -12.69 3.28 -7.80
N ASP A 53 -12.35 1.99 -7.86
CA ASP A 53 -13.05 0.93 -7.10
C ASP A 53 -12.83 1.10 -5.61
N TRP A 54 -11.62 1.47 -5.17
CA TRP A 54 -11.36 1.79 -3.77
C TRP A 54 -12.22 2.96 -3.30
N VAL A 55 -12.29 4.04 -4.09
CA VAL A 55 -13.10 5.21 -3.73
C VAL A 55 -14.60 4.88 -3.74
N LYS A 56 -15.08 4.05 -4.67
CA LYS A 56 -16.47 3.54 -4.66
C LYS A 56 -16.76 2.75 -3.40
N SER A 57 -15.87 1.83 -3.00
CA SER A 57 -16.05 1.03 -1.78
C SER A 57 -16.06 1.91 -0.52
N GLN A 58 -15.21 2.92 -0.45
CA GLN A 58 -15.19 3.91 0.63
C GLN A 58 -16.47 4.76 0.64
N LYS A 59 -17.02 5.09 -0.54
CA LYS A 59 -18.31 5.78 -0.64
C LYS A 59 -19.47 4.92 -0.11
N MET A 60 -19.47 3.63 -0.42
CA MET A 60 -20.45 2.69 0.13
C MET A 60 -20.39 2.64 1.67
N LEU A 61 -19.17 2.64 2.23
CA LEU A 61 -18.98 2.71 3.68
C LEU A 61 -19.50 4.03 4.26
N MET A 62 -19.19 5.15 3.62
CA MET A 62 -19.70 6.46 4.00
C MET A 62 -21.23 6.48 4.09
N ASP A 63 -21.91 5.90 3.08
CA ASP A 63 -23.36 5.81 3.04
C ASP A 63 -23.90 4.92 4.15
N LYS A 64 -23.27 3.75 4.38
CA LYS A 64 -23.65 2.83 5.45
C LYS A 64 -23.50 3.43 6.85
N LEU A 65 -22.52 4.33 7.02
CA LEU A 65 -22.32 5.09 8.26
C LEU A 65 -23.21 6.32 8.37
N ASN A 66 -24.05 6.61 7.36
CA ASN A 66 -24.91 7.79 7.29
C ASN A 66 -24.14 9.10 7.41
N ILE A 67 -22.92 9.16 6.88
CA ILE A 67 -22.08 10.36 6.87
C ILE A 67 -22.49 11.22 5.66
N PRO A 68 -22.96 12.45 5.84
CA PRO A 68 -23.45 13.27 4.73
C PRO A 68 -22.31 13.81 3.84
N TYR A 69 -21.15 14.08 4.40
CA TYR A 69 -19.95 14.57 3.71
C TYR A 69 -18.70 14.35 4.57
N TRP A 70 -17.56 14.28 3.96
CA TRP A 70 -16.27 14.32 4.63
C TRP A 70 -15.82 15.75 4.84
N GLU A 71 -15.47 16.10 6.06
CA GLU A 71 -14.81 17.37 6.34
C GLU A 71 -13.44 17.45 5.65
N MET A 72 -12.74 16.30 5.59
CA MET A 72 -11.48 16.15 4.86
C MET A 72 -11.29 14.70 4.42
N VAL A 73 -10.79 14.50 3.20
CA VAL A 73 -10.16 13.26 2.78
C VAL A 73 -8.65 13.50 2.68
N ALA A 74 -7.84 12.58 3.19
CA ALA A 74 -6.39 12.76 3.18
C ALA A 74 -5.66 11.42 2.97
N GLY A 75 -4.56 11.47 2.24
CA GLY A 75 -3.73 10.29 2.02
C GLY A 75 -2.37 10.60 1.45
N GLY A 76 -1.43 9.68 1.70
CA GLY A 76 -0.09 9.73 1.12
C GLY A 76 0.09 8.70 0.02
N SER A 77 0.90 9.00 -0.99
CA SER A 77 1.22 8.09 -2.10
C SER A 77 -0.07 7.58 -2.77
N LEU A 78 -0.31 6.27 -2.79
CA LEU A 78 -1.55 5.66 -3.30
C LEU A 78 -2.81 6.18 -2.57
N GLY A 79 -2.71 6.48 -1.28
CA GLY A 79 -3.79 7.14 -0.53
C GLY A 79 -4.06 8.57 -1.00
N GLY A 80 -3.02 9.28 -1.45
CA GLY A 80 -3.16 10.60 -2.08
C GLY A 80 -3.86 10.52 -3.44
N MET A 81 -3.61 9.47 -4.23
CA MET A 81 -4.35 9.21 -5.47
C MET A 81 -5.84 8.94 -5.19
N GLN A 82 -6.15 8.19 -4.11
CA GLN A 82 -7.53 7.98 -3.68
C GLN A 82 -8.19 9.28 -3.20
N ALA A 83 -7.47 10.11 -2.43
CA ALA A 83 -7.96 11.41 -2.00
C ALA A 83 -8.26 12.34 -3.20
N LEU A 84 -7.40 12.33 -4.23
CA LEU A 84 -7.64 13.03 -5.46
C LEU A 84 -8.88 12.50 -6.20
N GLN A 85 -9.00 11.18 -6.32
CA GLN A 85 -10.14 10.53 -6.97
C GLN A 85 -11.47 10.84 -6.24
N TRP A 86 -11.46 10.96 -4.90
CA TRP A 86 -12.63 11.42 -4.15
C TRP A 86 -13.12 12.78 -4.59
N THR A 87 -12.22 13.74 -4.84
CA THR A 87 -12.59 15.11 -5.27
C THR A 87 -13.13 15.15 -6.70
N ILE A 88 -12.77 14.17 -7.52
CA ILE A 88 -13.25 14.02 -8.89
C ILE A 88 -14.61 13.32 -8.93
N ALA A 89 -14.72 12.19 -8.24
CA ALA A 89 -15.91 11.35 -8.29
C ALA A 89 -17.07 11.90 -7.45
N TYR A 90 -16.77 12.55 -6.32
CA TYR A 90 -17.78 13.00 -5.35
C TYR A 90 -17.43 14.40 -4.80
N PRO A 91 -17.33 15.44 -5.65
CA PRO A 91 -16.91 16.79 -5.23
C PRO A 91 -17.82 17.38 -4.15
N ASP A 92 -19.13 17.10 -4.20
CA ASP A 92 -20.10 17.61 -3.22
C ASP A 92 -20.04 16.88 -1.87
N LYS A 93 -19.25 15.80 -1.77
CA LYS A 93 -19.12 14.99 -0.56
C LYS A 93 -17.81 15.23 0.18
N VAL A 94 -16.94 16.09 -0.32
CA VAL A 94 -15.62 16.37 0.24
C VAL A 94 -15.41 17.88 0.36
N LYS A 95 -15.19 18.38 1.57
CA LYS A 95 -14.92 19.81 1.78
C LYS A 95 -13.45 20.18 1.56
N ARG A 96 -12.53 19.28 1.94
CA ARG A 96 -11.08 19.49 1.84
C ARG A 96 -10.39 18.19 1.46
N ALA A 97 -9.29 18.32 0.71
CA ALA A 97 -8.44 17.18 0.37
C ALA A 97 -6.99 17.46 0.76
N GLY A 98 -6.37 16.51 1.46
CA GLY A 98 -4.93 16.47 1.75
C GLY A 98 -4.25 15.42 0.90
N ILE A 99 -3.49 15.84 -0.11
CA ILE A 99 -2.81 14.96 -1.07
C ILE A 99 -1.32 15.09 -0.83
N PHE A 100 -0.70 14.02 -0.29
CA PHE A 100 0.71 14.04 0.10
C PHE A 100 1.51 13.05 -0.73
N ALA A 101 2.69 13.47 -1.23
CA ALA A 101 3.63 12.61 -1.97
C ALA A 101 2.93 11.77 -3.06
N ALA A 102 1.99 12.34 -3.78
CA ALA A 102 1.21 11.70 -4.82
C ALA A 102 1.13 12.56 -6.07
N ALA A 103 0.95 11.92 -7.20
CA ALA A 103 0.76 12.55 -8.50
C ALA A 103 -0.45 11.92 -9.21
N PRO A 104 -1.12 12.67 -10.12
CA PRO A 104 -2.25 12.15 -10.88
C PRO A 104 -1.83 11.09 -11.91
N LYS A 105 -0.53 10.98 -12.20
CA LYS A 105 0.04 10.05 -13.16
C LYS A 105 1.41 9.56 -12.67
N SER A 106 1.62 8.25 -12.68
CA SER A 106 2.92 7.66 -12.38
C SER A 106 3.95 8.03 -13.46
N SER A 107 5.18 8.36 -13.04
CA SER A 107 6.29 8.57 -13.98
C SER A 107 6.72 7.25 -14.61
N THR A 108 7.33 7.32 -15.79
CA THR A 108 7.92 6.16 -16.47
C THR A 108 8.93 5.43 -15.58
N GLN A 109 9.75 6.19 -14.84
CA GLN A 109 10.72 5.62 -13.90
C GLN A 109 10.03 4.85 -12.77
N ASN A 110 8.96 5.40 -12.20
CA ASN A 110 8.19 4.72 -11.15
C ASN A 110 7.55 3.42 -11.67
N ILE A 111 7.01 3.45 -12.89
CA ILE A 111 6.46 2.26 -13.55
C ILE A 111 7.56 1.20 -13.74
N ALA A 112 8.74 1.59 -14.23
CA ALA A 112 9.85 0.68 -14.46
C ALA A 112 10.35 0.04 -13.14
N MET A 113 10.53 0.80 -12.08
CA MET A 113 10.93 0.28 -10.76
C MET A 113 9.90 -0.70 -10.20
N ASN A 114 8.62 -0.37 -10.30
CA ASN A 114 7.55 -1.28 -9.88
C ASN A 114 7.52 -2.57 -10.72
N GLU A 115 7.87 -2.51 -12.02
CA GLU A 115 7.95 -3.71 -12.86
C GLU A 115 9.11 -4.61 -12.43
N VAL A 116 10.27 -4.07 -12.08
CA VAL A 116 11.39 -4.84 -11.52
C VAL A 116 10.95 -5.58 -10.24
N ALA A 117 10.23 -4.90 -9.36
CA ALA A 117 9.69 -5.51 -8.14
C ALA A 117 8.71 -6.66 -8.45
N ARG A 118 7.77 -6.44 -9.38
CA ARG A 118 6.80 -7.47 -9.81
C ARG A 118 7.49 -8.69 -10.44
N GLU A 119 8.44 -8.45 -11.34
CA GLU A 119 9.21 -9.51 -12.00
C GLU A 119 10.04 -10.33 -10.99
N SER A 120 10.61 -9.69 -9.96
CA SER A 120 11.30 -10.41 -8.89
C SER A 120 10.38 -11.41 -8.19
N ILE A 121 9.12 -11.03 -7.95
CA ILE A 121 8.13 -11.91 -7.32
C ILE A 121 7.67 -13.01 -8.28
N ARG A 122 7.34 -12.65 -9.53
CA ARG A 122 6.88 -13.60 -10.56
C ARG A 122 7.90 -14.68 -10.87
N LYS A 123 9.20 -14.35 -10.83
CA LYS A 123 10.29 -15.28 -11.09
C LYS A 123 10.71 -16.10 -9.87
N ASP A 124 10.12 -15.88 -8.71
CA ASP A 124 10.34 -16.76 -7.56
C ASP A 124 9.73 -18.13 -7.87
N LYS A 125 10.51 -19.19 -7.67
CA LYS A 125 10.07 -20.58 -7.91
C LYS A 125 8.82 -20.98 -7.14
N ASN A 126 8.53 -20.28 -6.04
CA ASN A 126 7.37 -20.51 -5.17
C ASN A 126 6.20 -19.59 -5.49
N PHE A 127 6.21 -18.86 -6.61
CA PHE A 127 5.13 -17.94 -6.96
C PHE A 127 3.90 -18.65 -7.54
N TYR A 128 4.10 -19.70 -8.34
CA TYR A 128 3.05 -20.53 -8.95
C TYR A 128 1.95 -19.70 -9.63
N ASP A 129 2.35 -18.70 -10.43
CA ASP A 129 1.45 -17.77 -11.13
C ASP A 129 0.41 -17.08 -10.21
N GLY A 130 0.79 -16.88 -8.94
CA GLY A 130 -0.05 -16.27 -7.91
C GLY A 130 -0.87 -17.26 -7.07
N ASN A 131 -0.81 -18.57 -7.38
CA ASN A 131 -1.56 -19.62 -6.66
C ASN A 131 -0.69 -20.38 -5.65
N TYR A 132 0.30 -19.73 -5.06
CA TYR A 132 1.23 -20.32 -4.10
C TYR A 132 0.53 -20.86 -2.83
N HIS A 133 -0.70 -20.43 -2.55
CA HIS A 133 -1.52 -20.97 -1.45
C HIS A 133 -1.83 -22.45 -1.62
N ASP A 134 -2.05 -22.92 -2.85
CA ASP A 134 -2.33 -24.32 -3.15
C ASP A 134 -1.14 -25.25 -2.86
N HIS A 135 0.05 -24.67 -2.68
CA HIS A 135 1.30 -25.36 -2.42
C HIS A 135 1.84 -25.14 -1.00
N ASP A 136 1.11 -24.42 -0.14
CA ASP A 136 1.52 -24.05 1.21
C ASP A 136 2.93 -23.42 1.28
N VAL A 137 3.23 -22.55 0.31
CA VAL A 137 4.51 -21.85 0.21
C VAL A 137 4.29 -20.34 0.04
N ILE A 138 5.38 -19.60 0.17
CA ILE A 138 5.41 -18.14 -0.06
C ILE A 138 6.60 -17.81 -0.95
N PRO A 139 6.49 -16.92 -1.94
CA PRO A 139 7.60 -16.48 -2.80
C PRO A 139 8.55 -15.53 -2.06
N LYS A 140 9.23 -16.04 -1.02
CA LYS A 140 10.02 -15.26 -0.06
C LYS A 140 11.18 -14.50 -0.71
N ASN A 141 11.87 -15.10 -1.67
CA ASN A 141 13.03 -14.49 -2.30
C ASN A 141 12.61 -13.33 -3.20
N GLY A 142 11.56 -13.51 -4.00
CA GLY A 142 10.98 -12.45 -4.81
C GLY A 142 10.46 -11.30 -3.98
N LEU A 143 9.74 -11.59 -2.90
CA LEU A 143 9.26 -10.58 -1.96
C LEU A 143 10.40 -9.82 -1.27
N LYS A 144 11.48 -10.52 -0.87
CA LYS A 144 12.68 -9.89 -0.29
C LYS A 144 13.30 -8.89 -1.28
N THR A 145 13.51 -9.30 -2.53
CA THR A 145 14.08 -8.43 -3.57
C THR A 145 13.20 -7.21 -3.85
N ALA A 146 11.89 -7.43 -3.98
CA ALA A 146 10.93 -6.34 -4.16
C ALA A 146 10.95 -5.35 -2.98
N ARG A 147 11.08 -5.84 -1.75
CA ARG A 147 11.19 -5.00 -0.56
C ARG A 147 12.49 -4.20 -0.52
N MET A 148 13.62 -4.79 -0.91
CA MET A 148 14.90 -4.08 -1.01
C MET A 148 14.80 -2.91 -2.00
N LEU A 149 14.21 -3.15 -3.18
CA LEU A 149 13.96 -2.08 -4.15
C LEU A 149 13.06 -0.98 -3.57
N GLY A 150 12.04 -1.36 -2.81
CA GLY A 150 11.18 -0.41 -2.11
C GLY A 150 11.97 0.50 -1.14
N HIS A 151 12.92 -0.04 -0.39
CA HIS A 151 13.78 0.77 0.48
C HIS A 151 14.63 1.77 -0.31
N ILE A 152 15.21 1.36 -1.43
CA ILE A 152 16.01 2.24 -2.29
C ILE A 152 15.17 3.38 -2.87
N THR A 153 13.95 3.09 -3.29
CA THR A 153 13.10 4.07 -3.98
C THR A 153 12.36 5.02 -3.04
N TYR A 154 12.22 4.68 -1.76
CA TYR A 154 11.46 5.46 -0.78
C TYR A 154 12.32 6.38 0.09
N LEU A 155 13.63 6.15 0.13
CA LEU A 155 14.55 6.94 0.93
C LEU A 155 15.35 7.89 0.04
N SER A 156 15.68 9.09 0.56
CA SER A 156 16.66 9.96 -0.07
C SER A 156 18.07 9.38 0.14
N GLU A 157 19.00 9.76 -0.73
CA GLU A 157 20.43 9.40 -0.60
C GLU A 157 20.96 9.76 0.79
N GLU A 158 20.73 10.99 1.24
CA GLU A 158 21.13 11.46 2.56
C GLU A 158 20.55 10.60 3.69
N HIS A 159 19.28 10.21 3.59
CA HIS A 159 18.64 9.36 4.60
C HIS A 159 19.22 7.93 4.58
N MET A 160 19.52 7.40 3.40
CA MET A 160 20.22 6.12 3.24
C MET A 160 21.59 6.15 3.90
N ASP A 161 22.39 7.20 3.62
CA ASP A 161 23.73 7.35 4.18
C ASP A 161 23.69 7.51 5.71
N ASN A 162 22.73 8.28 6.22
CA ASN A 162 22.58 8.47 7.66
C ASN A 162 22.19 7.19 8.38
N ARG A 163 21.39 6.34 7.73
CA ARG A 163 20.86 5.12 8.35
C ARG A 163 21.73 3.90 8.11
N PHE A 164 22.26 3.74 6.91
CA PHE A 164 22.96 2.53 6.46
C PHE A 164 24.40 2.79 5.99
N GLY A 165 24.93 3.99 6.23
CA GLY A 165 26.28 4.35 5.84
C GLY A 165 27.34 3.35 6.34
N ARG A 166 28.61 3.57 6.04
CA ARG A 166 29.71 2.63 6.32
C ARG A 166 29.98 2.31 7.81
N ARG A 167 29.05 2.61 8.70
CA ARG A 167 29.09 2.22 10.11
C ARG A 167 28.36 0.90 10.30
N PHE A 168 28.99 -0.02 11.01
CA PHE A 168 28.32 -1.26 11.40
C PHE A 168 27.12 -0.96 12.31
N GLN A 169 25.95 -1.53 11.99
CA GLN A 169 24.83 -1.56 12.91
C GLN A 169 24.99 -2.83 13.78
N ASP A 170 25.07 -2.64 15.09
CA ASP A 170 25.02 -3.70 16.11
C ASP A 170 26.12 -4.79 16.10
N SER A 171 27.25 -4.61 15.43
CA SER A 171 28.37 -5.55 15.54
C SER A 171 29.72 -4.84 15.61
N GLU A 172 30.51 -5.17 16.62
CA GLU A 172 31.94 -4.89 16.65
C GLU A 172 32.62 -5.73 15.57
N SER A 173 33.00 -5.05 14.48
CA SER A 173 33.82 -5.52 13.37
C SER A 173 33.71 -7.00 12.94
N LYS A 174 33.00 -7.28 11.88
CA LYS A 174 33.29 -8.42 11.00
C LYS A 174 33.15 -7.96 9.56
N MET A 175 34.25 -8.10 8.79
CA MET A 175 34.18 -8.05 7.33
C MET A 175 33.36 -9.28 6.89
N THR A 176 32.08 -9.15 6.78
CA THR A 176 31.25 -10.05 6.01
C THR A 176 30.89 -9.36 4.70
N ILE A 177 31.19 -10.00 3.59
CA ILE A 177 30.65 -9.65 2.27
C ILE A 177 29.18 -10.11 2.30
N GLY A 178 28.35 -9.33 2.95
CA GLY A 178 26.93 -9.61 3.08
C GLY A 178 26.24 -8.39 3.67
N ILE A 179 25.24 -7.92 2.97
CA ILE A 179 24.34 -6.90 3.49
C ILE A 179 23.30 -7.67 4.34
N ASP A 180 23.55 -7.77 5.62
CA ASP A 180 22.53 -8.23 6.57
C ASP A 180 21.54 -7.08 6.82
N TYR A 181 20.37 -7.20 6.20
CA TYR A 181 19.22 -6.33 6.40
C TYR A 181 18.28 -6.91 7.45
#